data_3aa73ce1856927879e2d0334eae77702
#
_entry.id   3aa73ce1856927879e2d0334eae77702
#
_cell.length_a   1.000
_cell.length_b   1.000
_cell.length_c   1.000
_cell.angle_alpha   90.00
_cell.angle_beta   90.00
_cell.angle_gamma   90.00
#
_symmetry.space_group_name_H-M   'P 1'
#
loop_
_entity.id
_entity.type
_entity.pdbx_description
1 polymer ?
#
loop_
_entity_poly.entity_id
_entity_poly.type
_entity_poly.pdbx_seq_one_letter_code
_entity_poly.pdbx_strand_id
1 'polypeptide(L)'
;EILRCLVGSEMCIRDRHTMKRQKRLWTAAAACAVLGAACRAVPGVRFAGLLFWCLTALLIVFAMLEQYKEHAWAKWGKRVLLALVCLGLVAFGYLESLVIRGAHTDGRAEDAQCVVILGAGVNGTTPSLMLSSRLQAALDFIADKPDIPIICSGGQGPGEDISEADCMADWLIAHGVDESRIYREDRSTSTQENFAYSEEIMAELGLDAGDTFAFVTNDYHIFRAGRIAGTDAACGVAATLPRSAYYDALQLNYYVREAFATGWLLLRGN
;
A
#
# COMPACT_ATOMS: atom_id res chain seq x y z
N GLU A 1 36.38 43.56 31.96
CA GLU A 1 36.70 43.30 30.54
C GLU A 1 36.69 41.80 30.21
N ILE A 2 37.32 40.92 31.04
CA ILE A 2 37.34 39.43 30.82
C ILE A 2 35.93 38.82 30.74
N LEU A 3 35.01 39.26 31.60
CA LEU A 3 33.59 38.78 31.55
C LEU A 3 32.86 39.20 30.28
N ARG A 4 33.11 40.37 29.71
CA ARG A 4 32.54 40.81 28.42
C ARG A 4 33.10 40.00 27.24
N CYS A 5 34.37 39.62 27.29
CA CYS A 5 35.02 38.80 26.26
C CYS A 5 34.50 37.37 26.28
N LEU A 6 34.24 36.76 27.45
CA LEU A 6 33.66 35.43 27.63
C LEU A 6 32.21 35.39 27.17
N VAL A 7 31.38 36.37 27.54
CA VAL A 7 29.97 36.46 27.09
C VAL A 7 29.88 36.65 25.57
N GLY A 8 30.79 37.43 24.97
CA GLY A 8 30.87 37.60 23.52
C GLY A 8 31.25 36.31 22.77
N SER A 9 32.17 35.52 23.34
CA SER A 9 32.61 34.25 22.74
C SER A 9 31.53 33.16 22.81
N GLU A 10 30.82 33.06 23.93
CA GLU A 10 29.70 32.10 24.08
C GLU A 10 28.52 32.46 23.16
N MET A 11 28.21 33.75 23.02
CA MET A 11 27.15 34.21 22.09
C MET A 11 27.54 33.92 20.66
N CYS A 12 28.77 34.10 20.24
CA CYS A 12 29.28 33.79 18.90
C CYS A 12 29.28 32.29 18.61
N ILE A 13 29.57 31.43 19.60
CA ILE A 13 29.50 29.98 19.47
C ILE A 13 28.05 29.51 19.34
N ARG A 14 27.16 30.05 20.15
CA ARG A 14 25.71 29.72 20.11
C ARG A 14 25.07 30.10 18.77
N ASP A 15 25.41 31.24 18.21
CA ASP A 15 24.92 31.69 16.91
C ASP A 15 25.45 30.83 15.77
N ARG A 16 26.72 30.41 15.85
CA ARG A 16 27.33 29.51 14.88
C ARG A 16 26.65 28.12 14.86
N HIS A 17 26.32 27.58 16.03
CA HIS A 17 25.59 26.30 16.14
C HIS A 17 24.17 26.41 15.58
N THR A 18 23.49 27.52 15.83
CA THR A 18 22.15 27.79 15.30
C THR A 18 22.12 27.87 13.78
N MET A 19 23.06 28.63 13.21
CA MET A 19 23.21 28.75 11.75
C MET A 19 23.54 27.39 11.10
N LYS A 20 24.37 26.56 11.71
CA LYS A 20 24.69 25.22 11.21
C LYS A 20 23.45 24.32 11.22
N ARG A 21 22.65 24.36 12.30
CA ARG A 21 21.40 23.57 12.40
C ARG A 21 20.36 24.00 11.37
N GLN A 22 20.19 25.30 11.21
CA GLN A 22 19.27 25.86 10.22
C GLN A 22 19.66 25.48 8.78
N LYS A 23 20.96 25.63 8.43
CA LYS A 23 21.48 25.17 7.14
C LYS A 23 21.20 23.70 6.89
N ARG A 24 21.42 22.82 7.90
CA ARG A 24 21.13 21.39 7.79
C ARG A 24 19.65 21.10 7.50
N LEU A 25 18.73 21.83 8.14
CA LEU A 25 17.28 21.67 7.89
C LEU A 25 16.92 22.07 6.46
N TRP A 26 17.44 23.20 5.97
CA TRP A 26 17.20 23.65 4.59
C TRP A 26 17.83 22.72 3.55
N THR A 27 19.04 22.22 3.78
CA THR A 27 19.65 21.25 2.86
C THR A 27 18.90 19.92 2.86
N ALA A 28 18.44 19.45 4.03
CA ALA A 28 17.62 18.25 4.11
C ALA A 28 16.26 18.43 3.40
N ALA A 29 15.61 19.60 3.56
CA ALA A 29 14.36 19.91 2.86
C ALA A 29 14.56 19.92 1.34
N ALA A 30 15.62 20.55 0.84
CA ALA A 30 15.96 20.57 -0.58
C ALA A 30 16.24 19.15 -1.12
N ALA A 31 16.99 18.33 -0.39
CA ALA A 31 17.24 16.95 -0.76
C ALA A 31 15.97 16.11 -0.81
N CYS A 32 15.08 16.23 0.18
CA CYS A 32 13.78 15.57 0.19
C CYS A 32 12.90 16.03 -0.99
N ALA A 33 12.90 17.33 -1.34
CA ALA A 33 12.14 17.85 -2.47
C ALA A 33 12.60 17.22 -3.80
N VAL A 34 13.91 17.11 -4.01
CA VAL A 34 14.50 16.49 -5.21
C VAL A 34 14.18 14.99 -5.26
N LEU A 35 14.35 14.27 -4.14
CA LEU A 35 13.99 12.85 -4.05
C LEU A 35 12.50 12.64 -4.31
N GLY A 36 11.64 13.51 -3.76
CA GLY A 36 10.21 13.49 -4.03
C GLY A 36 9.89 13.63 -5.52
N ALA A 37 10.52 14.57 -6.21
CA ALA A 37 10.35 14.75 -7.65
C ALA A 37 10.85 13.53 -8.44
N ALA A 38 11.99 12.97 -8.08
CA ALA A 38 12.54 11.76 -8.72
C ALA A 38 11.60 10.55 -8.56
N CYS A 39 11.11 10.29 -7.33
CA CYS A 39 10.15 9.21 -7.08
C CYS A 39 8.83 9.40 -7.85
N ARG A 40 8.37 10.64 -8.04
CA ARG A 40 7.15 10.94 -8.83
C ARG A 40 7.29 10.61 -10.30
N ALA A 41 8.51 10.67 -10.84
CA ALA A 41 8.80 10.33 -12.23
C ALA A 41 8.84 8.80 -12.48
N VAL A 42 9.02 7.98 -11.44
CA VAL A 42 9.12 6.52 -11.55
C VAL A 42 7.76 5.87 -11.28
N PRO A 43 7.18 5.12 -12.23
CA PRO A 43 5.96 4.35 -12.00
C PRO A 43 6.14 3.37 -10.83
N GLY A 44 5.05 3.20 -10.04
CA GLY A 44 5.04 2.27 -8.90
C GLY A 44 5.54 2.87 -7.58
N VAL A 45 6.42 3.88 -7.59
CA VAL A 45 6.92 4.53 -6.34
C VAL A 45 6.43 5.97 -6.16
N ARG A 46 5.41 6.38 -6.91
CA ARG A 46 4.86 7.75 -6.85
C ARG A 46 4.37 8.15 -5.46
N PHE A 47 3.89 7.19 -4.67
CA PHE A 47 3.42 7.45 -3.31
C PHE A 47 4.57 7.84 -2.37
N ALA A 48 5.73 7.20 -2.47
CA ALA A 48 6.93 7.61 -1.75
C ALA A 48 7.32 9.07 -2.08
N GLY A 49 7.15 9.49 -3.34
CA GLY A 49 7.36 10.88 -3.75
C GLY A 49 6.48 11.88 -3.00
N LEU A 50 5.20 11.54 -2.76
CA LEU A 50 4.29 12.34 -1.94
C LEU A 50 4.79 12.45 -0.49
N LEU A 51 5.24 11.35 0.10
CA LEU A 51 5.76 11.34 1.47
C LEU A 51 7.01 12.20 1.61
N PHE A 52 7.93 12.17 0.62
CA PHE A 52 9.09 13.07 0.61
C PHE A 52 8.68 14.54 0.54
N TRP A 53 7.63 14.89 -0.21
CA TRP A 53 7.13 16.27 -0.24
C TRP A 53 6.45 16.68 1.08
N CYS A 54 5.71 15.78 1.74
CA CYS A 54 5.20 16.01 3.08
C CYS A 54 6.35 16.23 4.09
N LEU A 55 7.41 15.42 4.02
CA LEU A 55 8.61 15.59 4.83
C LEU A 55 9.32 16.90 4.53
N THR A 56 9.38 17.32 3.26
CA THR A 56 9.91 18.63 2.86
C THR A 56 9.15 19.75 3.54
N ALA A 57 7.82 19.74 3.48
CA ALA A 57 6.97 20.75 4.13
C ALA A 57 7.20 20.76 5.66
N LEU A 58 7.28 19.60 6.29
CA LEU A 58 7.56 19.45 7.71
C LEU A 58 8.92 20.06 8.09
N LEU A 59 9.98 19.77 7.32
CA LEU A 59 11.32 20.31 7.53
C LEU A 59 11.37 21.84 7.36
N ILE A 60 10.64 22.38 6.39
CA ILE A 60 10.51 23.84 6.19
C ILE A 60 9.83 24.47 7.41
N VAL A 61 8.71 23.93 7.90
CA VAL A 61 8.03 24.45 9.09
C VAL A 61 8.96 24.37 10.31
N PHE A 62 9.71 23.29 10.49
CA PHE A 62 10.70 23.16 11.54
C PHE A 62 11.81 24.21 11.43
N ALA A 63 12.33 24.46 10.22
CA ALA A 63 13.36 25.47 9.97
C ALA A 63 12.84 26.89 10.28
N MET A 64 11.59 27.19 9.91
CA MET A 64 10.92 28.48 10.23
C MET A 64 10.76 28.65 11.75
N LEU A 65 10.27 27.65 12.46
CA LEU A 65 10.14 27.67 13.92
C LEU A 65 11.51 27.80 14.63
N GLU A 66 12.59 27.24 14.04
CA GLU A 66 13.95 27.39 14.55
C GLU A 66 14.46 28.82 14.42
N GLN A 67 14.08 29.54 13.36
CA GLN A 67 14.42 30.94 13.16
C GLN A 67 13.87 31.85 14.28
N TYR A 68 12.65 31.52 14.77
CA TYR A 68 11.95 32.27 15.81
C TYR A 68 12.09 31.62 17.22
N LYS A 69 13.14 30.82 17.45
CA LYS A 69 13.32 30.01 18.68
C LYS A 69 13.30 30.79 20.01
N GLU A 70 13.60 32.10 20.00
CA GLU A 70 13.57 32.95 21.19
C GLU A 70 12.13 33.28 21.62
N HIS A 71 11.14 33.19 20.70
CA HIS A 71 9.75 33.49 20.98
C HIS A 71 9.03 32.28 21.61
N ALA A 72 8.20 32.53 22.61
CA ALA A 72 7.44 31.50 23.32
C ALA A 72 6.55 30.69 22.35
N TRP A 73 5.88 31.35 21.43
CA TRP A 73 5.00 30.69 20.44
C TRP A 73 5.78 29.68 19.57
N ALA A 74 7.00 29.97 19.16
CA ALA A 74 7.82 29.06 18.35
C ALA A 74 8.26 27.83 19.15
N LYS A 75 8.58 28.00 20.44
CA LYS A 75 8.90 26.90 21.34
C LYS A 75 7.69 25.97 21.54
N TRP A 76 6.51 26.54 21.75
CA TRP A 76 5.27 25.78 21.84
C TRP A 76 4.91 25.12 20.52
N GLY A 77 4.99 25.84 19.40
CA GLY A 77 4.75 25.30 18.07
C GLY A 77 5.60 24.07 17.75
N LYS A 78 6.91 24.09 18.10
CA LYS A 78 7.79 22.91 17.95
C LYS A 78 7.34 21.73 18.80
N ARG A 79 6.95 21.97 20.07
CA ARG A 79 6.49 20.90 20.94
C ARG A 79 5.22 20.25 20.43
N VAL A 80 4.25 21.07 19.99
CA VAL A 80 3.01 20.59 19.39
C VAL A 80 3.29 19.83 18.10
N LEU A 81 4.10 20.38 17.21
CA LEU A 81 4.46 19.71 15.96
C LEU A 81 5.15 18.37 16.22
N LEU A 82 6.10 18.33 17.16
CA LEU A 82 6.77 17.08 17.54
C LEU A 82 5.78 16.06 18.13
N ALA A 83 4.87 16.50 18.98
CA ALA A 83 3.82 15.62 19.53
C ALA A 83 2.92 15.05 18.45
N LEU A 84 2.49 15.87 17.47
CA LEU A 84 1.70 15.43 16.32
C LEU A 84 2.46 14.44 15.44
N VAL A 85 3.75 14.68 15.18
CA VAL A 85 4.60 13.75 14.44
C VAL A 85 4.74 12.42 15.19
N CYS A 86 5.00 12.44 16.51
CA CYS A 86 5.08 11.23 17.31
C CYS A 86 3.76 10.46 17.31
N LEU A 87 2.63 11.14 17.47
CA LEU A 87 1.30 10.52 17.40
C LEU A 87 1.05 9.89 16.02
N GLY A 88 1.39 10.61 14.95
CA GLY A 88 1.28 10.10 13.57
C GLY A 88 2.14 8.87 13.34
N LEU A 89 3.38 8.84 13.86
CA LEU A 89 4.27 7.68 13.75
C LEU A 89 3.74 6.47 14.55
N VAL A 90 3.17 6.69 15.73
CA VAL A 90 2.54 5.61 16.51
C VAL A 90 1.32 5.04 15.76
N ALA A 91 0.45 5.92 15.25
CA ALA A 91 -0.71 5.50 14.46
C ALA A 91 -0.30 4.75 13.20
N PHE A 92 0.71 5.25 12.47
CA PHE A 92 1.27 4.58 11.30
C PHE A 92 1.85 3.20 11.66
N GLY A 93 2.67 3.11 12.71
CA GLY A 93 3.24 1.84 13.17
C GLY A 93 2.17 0.81 13.56
N TYR A 94 1.07 1.26 14.18
CA TYR A 94 -0.08 0.41 14.46
C TYR A 94 -0.73 -0.11 13.16
N LEU A 95 -1.05 0.77 12.21
CA LEU A 95 -1.66 0.40 10.93
C LEU A 95 -0.76 -0.53 10.12
N GLU A 96 0.54 -0.21 10.04
CA GLU A 96 1.53 -1.05 9.36
C GLU A 96 1.62 -2.44 10.01
N SER A 97 1.51 -2.52 11.35
CA SER A 97 1.48 -3.80 12.06
C SER A 97 0.29 -4.68 11.69
N LEU A 98 -0.88 -4.06 11.40
CA LEU A 98 -2.06 -4.79 10.90
C LEU A 98 -1.84 -5.35 9.50
N VAL A 99 -1.28 -4.53 8.60
CA VAL A 99 -0.95 -4.93 7.23
C VAL A 99 0.05 -6.09 7.25
N ILE A 100 1.17 -5.94 7.98
CA ILE A 100 2.21 -6.97 8.05
C ILE A 100 1.69 -8.28 8.67
N ARG A 101 0.88 -8.21 9.73
CA ARG A 101 0.29 -9.39 10.35
C ARG A 101 -0.70 -10.12 9.44
N GLY A 102 -1.41 -9.40 8.58
CA GLY A 102 -2.32 -9.97 7.61
C GLY A 102 -1.64 -10.46 6.32
N ALA A 103 -0.36 -10.14 6.11
CA ALA A 103 0.36 -10.38 4.85
C ALA A 103 0.82 -11.84 4.68
N HIS A 104 -0.07 -12.81 4.90
CA HIS A 104 0.21 -14.24 4.75
C HIS A 104 -1.04 -14.97 4.28
N THR A 105 -0.85 -16.15 3.70
CA THR A 105 -1.96 -17.02 3.31
C THR A 105 -2.67 -17.57 4.55
N ASP A 106 -3.98 -17.47 4.56
CA ASP A 106 -4.82 -18.08 5.61
C ASP A 106 -4.87 -19.61 5.40
N GLY A 107 -4.54 -20.38 6.43
CA GLY A 107 -4.59 -21.84 6.36
C GLY A 107 -5.99 -22.39 6.05
N ARG A 108 -7.06 -21.66 6.37
CA ARG A 108 -8.44 -22.05 6.05
C ARG A 108 -8.75 -21.96 4.54
N ALA A 109 -7.91 -21.26 3.75
CA ALA A 109 -8.05 -21.23 2.31
C ALA A 109 -7.94 -22.63 1.66
N GLU A 110 -7.33 -23.59 2.32
CA GLU A 110 -7.26 -24.98 1.83
C GLU A 110 -8.65 -25.65 1.70
N ASP A 111 -9.60 -25.23 2.53
CA ASP A 111 -10.99 -25.73 2.53
C ASP A 111 -11.91 -24.91 1.60
N ALA A 112 -11.36 -24.01 0.80
CA ALA A 112 -12.15 -23.13 -0.07
C ALA A 112 -12.88 -23.91 -1.16
N GLN A 113 -14.14 -23.53 -1.40
CA GLN A 113 -14.99 -24.11 -2.42
C GLN A 113 -14.91 -23.39 -3.77
N CYS A 114 -14.37 -22.17 -3.78
CA CYS A 114 -14.00 -21.43 -4.99
C CYS A 114 -12.81 -20.50 -4.73
N VAL A 115 -12.22 -20.00 -5.81
CA VAL A 115 -11.10 -19.04 -5.78
C VAL A 115 -11.49 -17.77 -6.52
N VAL A 116 -11.38 -16.62 -5.86
CA VAL A 116 -11.56 -15.29 -6.47
C VAL A 116 -10.19 -14.65 -6.67
N ILE A 117 -9.79 -14.37 -7.90
CA ILE A 117 -8.56 -13.66 -8.21
C ILE A 117 -8.91 -12.19 -8.40
N LEU A 118 -8.40 -11.32 -7.51
CA LEU A 118 -8.65 -9.89 -7.58
C LEU A 118 -7.75 -9.22 -8.62
N GLY A 119 -8.29 -8.35 -9.43
CA GLY A 119 -7.57 -7.57 -10.43
C GLY A 119 -6.53 -6.62 -9.86
N ALA A 120 -5.48 -6.30 -10.63
CA ALA A 120 -4.37 -5.44 -10.23
C ALA A 120 -3.76 -4.62 -11.39
N GLY A 121 -4.50 -4.47 -12.47
CA GLY A 121 -4.13 -3.69 -13.65
C GLY A 121 -3.53 -4.52 -14.78
N VAL A 122 -3.78 -4.05 -15.99
CA VAL A 122 -3.34 -4.63 -17.27
C VAL A 122 -2.51 -3.60 -18.03
N ASN A 123 -1.49 -4.04 -18.74
CA ASN A 123 -0.70 -3.21 -19.65
C ASN A 123 -1.08 -3.57 -21.11
N GLY A 124 -2.00 -2.81 -21.71
CA GLY A 124 -2.61 -3.20 -22.98
C GLY A 124 -3.44 -4.47 -22.81
N THR A 125 -2.92 -5.61 -23.25
CA THR A 125 -3.53 -6.95 -23.12
C THR A 125 -2.73 -7.89 -22.21
N THR A 126 -1.64 -7.43 -21.60
CA THR A 126 -0.78 -8.28 -20.77
C THR A 126 -0.91 -7.94 -19.28
N PRO A 127 -0.87 -8.93 -18.38
CA PRO A 127 -0.99 -8.64 -16.94
C PRO A 127 0.14 -7.72 -16.47
N SER A 128 -0.19 -6.78 -15.58
CA SER A 128 0.84 -6.01 -14.86
C SER A 128 1.69 -6.95 -13.98
N LEU A 129 2.82 -6.43 -13.47
CA LEU A 129 3.67 -7.19 -12.55
C LEU A 129 2.88 -7.70 -11.32
N MET A 130 1.98 -6.86 -10.77
CA MET A 130 1.16 -7.24 -9.62
C MET A 130 0.15 -8.31 -9.99
N LEU A 131 -0.53 -8.16 -11.14
CA LEU A 131 -1.49 -9.13 -11.63
C LEU A 131 -0.80 -10.46 -11.96
N SER A 132 0.37 -10.44 -12.60
CA SER A 132 1.16 -11.65 -12.87
C SER A 132 1.54 -12.41 -11.61
N SER A 133 1.90 -11.69 -10.52
CA SER A 133 2.19 -12.36 -9.25
C SER A 133 0.96 -13.01 -8.62
N ARG A 134 -0.22 -12.40 -8.76
CA ARG A 134 -1.50 -13.00 -8.30
C ARG A 134 -1.86 -14.23 -9.11
N LEU A 135 -1.72 -14.15 -10.42
CA LEU A 135 -1.99 -15.28 -11.31
C LEU A 135 -1.07 -16.48 -11.03
N GLN A 136 0.22 -16.22 -10.79
CA GLN A 136 1.13 -17.29 -10.39
C GLN A 136 0.75 -17.91 -9.04
N ALA A 137 0.42 -17.09 -8.04
CA ALA A 137 -0.01 -17.56 -6.73
C ALA A 137 -1.34 -18.35 -6.81
N ALA A 138 -2.25 -17.92 -7.68
CA ALA A 138 -3.50 -18.64 -7.94
C ALA A 138 -3.21 -20.00 -8.59
N LEU A 139 -2.34 -20.04 -9.61
CA LEU A 139 -1.97 -21.27 -10.31
C LEU A 139 -1.34 -22.27 -9.34
N ASP A 140 -0.42 -21.82 -8.47
CA ASP A 140 0.21 -22.65 -7.44
C ASP A 140 -0.83 -23.18 -6.44
N PHE A 141 -1.79 -22.33 -6.02
CA PHE A 141 -2.82 -22.69 -5.05
C PHE A 141 -3.83 -23.73 -5.59
N ILE A 142 -4.17 -23.67 -6.90
CA ILE A 142 -5.13 -24.58 -7.53
C ILE A 142 -4.50 -25.84 -8.08
N ALA A 143 -3.19 -26.03 -7.98
CA ALA A 143 -2.45 -27.13 -8.61
C ALA A 143 -2.94 -28.51 -8.18
N ASP A 144 -3.35 -28.66 -6.93
CA ASP A 144 -3.90 -29.89 -6.35
C ASP A 144 -5.44 -29.90 -6.25
N LYS A 145 -6.12 -28.89 -6.82
CA LYS A 145 -7.57 -28.68 -6.77
C LYS A 145 -8.16 -28.64 -8.20
N PRO A 146 -8.22 -29.78 -8.91
CA PRO A 146 -8.54 -29.81 -10.34
C PRO A 146 -9.96 -29.33 -10.68
N ASP A 147 -10.92 -29.39 -9.75
CA ASP A 147 -12.31 -29.09 -9.98
C ASP A 147 -12.77 -27.76 -9.36
N ILE A 148 -11.91 -27.02 -8.63
CA ILE A 148 -12.31 -25.81 -7.95
C ILE A 148 -12.67 -24.70 -8.96
N PRO A 149 -13.84 -24.03 -8.83
CA PRO A 149 -14.21 -22.88 -9.66
C PRO A 149 -13.28 -21.69 -9.40
N ILE A 150 -12.98 -20.93 -10.46
CA ILE A 150 -12.06 -19.78 -10.43
C ILE A 150 -12.81 -18.57 -10.96
N ILE A 151 -12.98 -17.54 -10.13
CA ILE A 151 -13.59 -16.28 -10.50
C ILE A 151 -12.47 -15.26 -10.74
N CYS A 152 -12.33 -14.81 -11.98
CA CYS A 152 -11.45 -13.71 -12.36
C CYS A 152 -12.24 -12.41 -12.23
N SER A 153 -11.93 -11.59 -11.19
CA SER A 153 -12.71 -10.39 -10.89
C SER A 153 -11.89 -9.12 -11.07
N GLY A 154 -12.32 -8.28 -12.02
CA GLY A 154 -11.73 -7.00 -12.35
C GLY A 154 -12.21 -6.45 -13.69
N GLY A 155 -12.78 -5.25 -13.69
CA GLY A 155 -13.22 -4.56 -14.90
C GLY A 155 -12.07 -3.97 -15.69
N GLN A 156 -12.41 -3.16 -16.70
CA GLN A 156 -11.43 -2.48 -17.55
C GLN A 156 -11.06 -1.11 -16.97
N GLY A 157 -9.82 -0.96 -16.60
CA GLY A 157 -9.28 0.29 -16.09
C GLY A 157 -8.88 1.30 -17.19
N PRO A 158 -8.66 2.56 -16.84
CA PRO A 158 -8.21 3.58 -17.79
C PRO A 158 -6.85 3.22 -18.42
N GLY A 159 -6.81 3.11 -19.76
CA GLY A 159 -5.60 2.78 -20.52
C GLY A 159 -5.34 1.29 -20.68
N GLU A 160 -6.31 0.46 -20.35
CA GLU A 160 -6.32 -0.98 -20.60
C GLU A 160 -7.11 -1.27 -21.89
N ASP A 161 -6.66 -2.24 -22.68
CA ASP A 161 -7.31 -2.61 -23.95
C ASP A 161 -8.39 -3.69 -23.74
N ILE A 162 -8.31 -4.46 -22.65
CA ILE A 162 -9.25 -5.50 -22.23
C ILE A 162 -9.53 -5.38 -20.73
N SER A 163 -10.57 -6.08 -20.24
CA SER A 163 -10.83 -6.16 -18.80
C SER A 163 -9.72 -6.93 -18.07
N GLU A 164 -9.55 -6.65 -16.78
CA GLU A 164 -8.64 -7.44 -15.95
C GLU A 164 -9.10 -8.90 -15.87
N ALA A 165 -10.41 -9.14 -15.82
CA ALA A 165 -11.00 -10.48 -15.82
C ALA A 165 -10.65 -11.28 -17.09
N ASP A 166 -10.78 -10.66 -18.27
CA ASP A 166 -10.40 -11.32 -19.54
C ASP A 166 -8.91 -11.61 -19.59
N CYS A 167 -8.07 -10.63 -19.21
CA CYS A 167 -6.63 -10.82 -19.15
C CYS A 167 -6.23 -11.97 -18.21
N MET A 168 -6.87 -12.10 -17.06
CA MET A 168 -6.63 -13.20 -16.12
C MET A 168 -7.06 -14.55 -16.69
N ALA A 169 -8.26 -14.62 -17.26
CA ALA A 169 -8.80 -15.84 -17.85
C ALA A 169 -7.91 -16.33 -19.00
N ASP A 170 -7.55 -15.46 -19.94
CA ASP A 170 -6.69 -15.80 -21.06
C ASP A 170 -5.32 -16.29 -20.60
N TRP A 171 -4.75 -15.65 -19.58
CA TRP A 171 -3.47 -16.08 -19.00
C TRP A 171 -3.58 -17.46 -18.35
N LEU A 172 -4.62 -17.75 -17.57
CA LEU A 172 -4.83 -19.05 -16.93
C LEU A 172 -5.04 -20.17 -17.95
N ILE A 173 -5.85 -19.92 -18.99
CA ILE A 173 -6.06 -20.87 -20.10
C ILE A 173 -4.75 -21.18 -20.80
N ALA A 174 -3.93 -20.15 -21.08
CA ALA A 174 -2.61 -20.34 -21.68
C ALA A 174 -1.64 -21.15 -20.80
N HIS A 175 -1.88 -21.21 -19.48
CA HIS A 175 -1.11 -22.02 -18.52
C HIS A 175 -1.77 -23.36 -18.16
N GLY A 176 -2.77 -23.80 -18.96
CA GLY A 176 -3.35 -25.13 -18.89
C GLY A 176 -4.54 -25.30 -17.93
N VAL A 177 -5.11 -24.19 -17.44
CA VAL A 177 -6.35 -24.24 -16.66
C VAL A 177 -7.53 -24.44 -17.61
N ASP A 178 -8.43 -25.39 -17.30
CA ASP A 178 -9.63 -25.64 -18.11
C ASP A 178 -10.56 -24.41 -18.08
N GLU A 179 -10.95 -23.91 -19.25
CA GLU A 179 -11.82 -22.74 -19.39
C GLU A 179 -13.19 -22.96 -18.73
N SER A 180 -13.67 -24.19 -18.67
CA SER A 180 -14.97 -24.52 -18.03
C SER A 180 -15.02 -24.21 -16.55
N ARG A 181 -13.86 -24.02 -15.89
CA ARG A 181 -13.72 -23.66 -14.46
C ARG A 181 -13.61 -22.16 -14.24
N ILE A 182 -13.44 -21.36 -15.30
CA ILE A 182 -13.11 -19.95 -15.21
C ILE A 182 -14.34 -19.09 -15.44
N TYR A 183 -14.68 -18.27 -14.45
CA TYR A 183 -15.79 -17.33 -14.47
C TYR A 183 -15.24 -15.91 -14.50
N ARG A 184 -15.75 -15.08 -15.43
CA ARG A 184 -15.28 -13.70 -15.62
C ARG A 184 -16.26 -12.73 -14.97
N GLU A 185 -15.75 -11.89 -14.09
CA GLU A 185 -16.43 -10.73 -13.52
C GLU A 185 -15.69 -9.48 -14.01
N ASP A 186 -16.21 -8.81 -15.02
CA ASP A 186 -15.58 -7.73 -15.78
C ASP A 186 -16.18 -6.33 -15.53
N ARG A 187 -17.09 -6.20 -14.54
CA ARG A 187 -17.86 -4.97 -14.25
C ARG A 187 -17.25 -4.13 -13.14
N SER A 188 -16.51 -4.75 -12.24
CA SER A 188 -16.02 -4.11 -11.02
C SER A 188 -14.97 -3.03 -11.28
N THR A 189 -15.02 -1.95 -10.49
CA THR A 189 -14.09 -0.82 -10.51
C THR A 189 -13.43 -0.59 -9.15
N SER A 190 -13.76 -1.39 -8.16
CA SER A 190 -13.25 -1.31 -6.80
C SER A 190 -13.21 -2.68 -6.13
N THR A 191 -12.41 -2.81 -5.06
CA THR A 191 -12.34 -4.07 -4.30
C THR A 191 -13.68 -4.47 -3.67
N GLN A 192 -14.53 -3.49 -3.29
CA GLN A 192 -15.88 -3.76 -2.81
C GLN A 192 -16.72 -4.40 -3.90
N GLU A 193 -16.69 -3.85 -5.10
CA GLU A 193 -17.42 -4.38 -6.26
C GLU A 193 -16.87 -5.73 -6.70
N ASN A 194 -15.54 -5.94 -6.64
CA ASN A 194 -14.96 -7.25 -6.91
C ASN A 194 -15.61 -8.34 -6.04
N PHE A 195 -15.69 -8.12 -4.73
CA PHE A 195 -16.33 -9.10 -3.84
C PHE A 195 -17.84 -9.20 -4.09
N ALA A 196 -18.55 -8.07 -4.18
CA ALA A 196 -19.99 -8.08 -4.36
C ALA A 196 -20.43 -8.80 -5.64
N TYR A 197 -19.75 -8.56 -6.77
CA TYR A 197 -20.08 -9.23 -8.03
C TYR A 197 -19.55 -10.66 -8.10
N SER A 198 -18.46 -10.98 -7.40
CA SER A 198 -18.01 -12.37 -7.23
C SER A 198 -19.01 -13.19 -6.42
N GLU A 199 -19.64 -12.60 -5.39
CA GLU A 199 -20.69 -13.25 -4.61
C GLU A 199 -21.92 -13.58 -5.47
N GLU A 200 -22.28 -12.73 -6.46
CA GLU A 200 -23.35 -13.05 -7.43
C GLU A 200 -23.01 -14.33 -8.21
N ILE A 201 -21.76 -14.45 -8.70
CA ILE A 201 -21.31 -15.64 -9.43
C ILE A 201 -21.25 -16.87 -8.50
N MET A 202 -20.76 -16.71 -7.25
CA MET A 202 -20.77 -17.80 -6.27
C MET A 202 -22.18 -18.34 -6.02
N ALA A 203 -23.17 -17.45 -5.91
CA ALA A 203 -24.58 -17.86 -5.76
C ALA A 203 -25.11 -18.61 -7.00
N GLU A 204 -24.73 -18.20 -8.22
CA GLU A 204 -25.06 -18.93 -9.46
C GLU A 204 -24.42 -20.31 -9.49
N LEU A 205 -23.27 -20.49 -8.87
CA LEU A 205 -22.57 -21.77 -8.71
C LEU A 205 -23.18 -22.65 -7.60
N GLY A 206 -24.19 -22.15 -6.88
CA GLY A 206 -24.85 -22.87 -5.78
C GLY A 206 -24.07 -22.84 -4.46
N LEU A 207 -23.14 -21.89 -4.31
CA LEU A 207 -22.42 -21.67 -3.05
C LEU A 207 -23.22 -20.75 -2.14
N ASP A 208 -23.30 -21.09 -0.85
CA ASP A 208 -23.97 -20.31 0.17
C ASP A 208 -23.04 -19.21 0.76
N ALA A 209 -23.61 -18.16 1.33
CA ALA A 209 -22.87 -17.04 1.94
C ALA A 209 -21.93 -17.46 3.11
N GLY A 210 -22.11 -18.68 3.64
CA GLY A 210 -21.25 -19.24 4.69
C GLY A 210 -20.13 -20.14 4.18
N ASP A 211 -20.12 -20.45 2.87
CA ASP A 211 -19.13 -21.31 2.28
C ASP A 211 -17.78 -20.59 2.18
N THR A 212 -16.72 -21.28 2.60
CA THR A 212 -15.36 -20.73 2.55
C THR A 212 -14.91 -20.55 1.10
N PHE A 213 -14.41 -19.37 0.79
CA PHE A 213 -13.78 -19.08 -0.49
C PHE A 213 -12.39 -18.46 -0.31
N ALA A 214 -11.47 -18.80 -1.21
CA ALA A 214 -10.16 -18.19 -1.26
C ALA A 214 -10.21 -16.92 -2.12
N PHE A 215 -9.53 -15.84 -1.67
CA PHE A 215 -9.27 -14.70 -2.54
C PHE A 215 -7.77 -14.46 -2.71
N VAL A 216 -7.31 -14.36 -3.94
CA VAL A 216 -5.91 -14.17 -4.28
C VAL A 216 -5.62 -12.70 -4.48
N THR A 217 -4.69 -12.17 -3.71
CA THR A 217 -4.21 -10.78 -3.84
C THR A 217 -2.77 -10.64 -3.36
N ASN A 218 -2.14 -9.49 -3.59
CA ASN A 218 -0.79 -9.26 -3.08
C ASN A 218 -0.76 -9.22 -1.55
N ASP A 219 0.32 -9.73 -0.97
CA ASP A 219 0.51 -9.89 0.48
C ASP A 219 0.17 -8.63 1.28
N TYR A 220 0.66 -7.46 0.88
CA TYR A 220 0.35 -6.18 1.52
C TYR A 220 -1.14 -5.82 1.49
N HIS A 221 -1.93 -6.39 0.59
CA HIS A 221 -3.35 -6.07 0.41
C HIS A 221 -4.31 -7.02 1.15
N ILE A 222 -3.84 -8.18 1.62
CA ILE A 222 -4.65 -9.24 2.26
C ILE A 222 -5.52 -8.68 3.39
N PHE A 223 -4.91 -7.96 4.35
CA PHE A 223 -5.65 -7.43 5.49
C PHE A 223 -6.81 -6.53 5.08
N ARG A 224 -6.58 -5.58 4.16
CA ARG A 224 -7.61 -4.65 3.72
C ARG A 224 -8.67 -5.33 2.88
N ALA A 225 -8.29 -6.24 1.98
CA ALA A 225 -9.23 -7.01 1.16
C ALA A 225 -10.15 -7.88 2.02
N GLY A 226 -9.61 -8.61 3.01
CA GLY A 226 -10.42 -9.39 3.94
C GLY A 226 -11.38 -8.53 4.78
N ARG A 227 -10.95 -7.31 5.20
CA ARG A 227 -11.86 -6.36 5.87
C ARG A 227 -12.97 -5.85 4.96
N ILE A 228 -12.69 -5.69 3.66
CA ILE A 228 -13.68 -5.27 2.66
C ILE A 228 -14.65 -6.41 2.35
N ALA A 229 -14.18 -7.65 2.26
CA ALA A 229 -15.05 -8.81 2.08
C ALA A 229 -16.10 -8.93 3.21
N GLY A 230 -15.76 -8.49 4.43
CA GLY A 230 -16.73 -8.35 5.52
C GLY A 230 -17.27 -9.67 6.07
N THR A 231 -16.71 -10.79 5.68
CA THR A 231 -17.10 -12.14 6.11
C THR A 231 -15.89 -12.96 6.55
N ASP A 232 -16.09 -13.83 7.54
CA ASP A 232 -15.09 -14.80 7.98
C ASP A 232 -14.90 -15.96 7.00
N ALA A 233 -15.79 -16.10 6.01
CA ALA A 233 -15.71 -17.09 4.93
C ALA A 233 -14.60 -16.75 3.92
N ALA A 234 -14.21 -15.48 3.80
CA ALA A 234 -13.17 -15.02 2.90
C ALA A 234 -11.76 -15.29 3.45
N CYS A 235 -11.00 -16.14 2.78
CA CYS A 235 -9.65 -16.56 3.18
C CYS A 235 -8.61 -16.08 2.18
N GLY A 236 -7.66 -15.26 2.64
CA GLY A 236 -6.64 -14.65 1.77
C GLY A 236 -5.55 -15.61 1.34
N VAL A 237 -5.21 -15.61 0.06
CA VAL A 237 -4.03 -16.26 -0.53
C VAL A 237 -3.05 -15.18 -0.98
N ALA A 238 -1.88 -15.16 -0.37
CA ALA A 238 -0.90 -14.10 -0.53
C ALA A 238 -0.01 -14.30 -1.77
N ALA A 239 -0.11 -13.38 -2.72
CA ALA A 239 0.81 -13.30 -3.84
C ALA A 239 2.03 -12.43 -3.48
N THR A 240 3.23 -12.94 -3.66
CA THR A 240 4.48 -12.24 -3.38
C THR A 240 5.25 -11.94 -4.66
N LEU A 241 6.02 -10.84 -4.64
CA LEU A 241 6.94 -10.54 -5.74
C LEU A 241 8.25 -11.31 -5.59
N PRO A 242 8.93 -11.61 -6.71
CA PRO A 242 10.29 -12.14 -6.67
C PRO A 242 11.24 -11.19 -5.91
N ARG A 243 12.22 -11.74 -5.18
CA ARG A 243 13.18 -10.92 -4.43
C ARG A 243 14.18 -10.26 -5.37
N SER A 244 14.24 -8.93 -5.34
CA SER A 244 15.27 -8.10 -5.95
C SER A 244 15.26 -6.71 -5.32
N ALA A 245 16.36 -5.98 -5.37
CA ALA A 245 16.43 -4.63 -4.79
C ALA A 245 15.36 -3.67 -5.36
N TYR A 246 14.99 -3.83 -6.63
CA TYR A 246 13.92 -3.04 -7.25
C TYR A 246 12.54 -3.45 -6.72
N TYR A 247 12.24 -4.74 -6.68
CA TYR A 247 10.94 -5.23 -6.21
C TYR A 247 10.77 -5.04 -4.70
N ASP A 248 11.85 -5.14 -3.92
CA ASP A 248 11.82 -4.87 -2.47
C ASP A 248 11.48 -3.39 -2.20
N ALA A 249 12.05 -2.45 -2.97
CA ALA A 249 11.71 -1.04 -2.87
C ALA A 249 10.26 -0.74 -3.31
N LEU A 250 9.80 -1.41 -4.36
CA LEU A 250 8.43 -1.32 -4.86
C LEU A 250 7.44 -1.87 -3.82
N GLN A 251 7.72 -3.04 -3.27
CA GLN A 251 6.91 -3.70 -2.24
C GLN A 251 6.82 -2.83 -0.97
N LEU A 252 7.96 -2.28 -0.50
CA LEU A 252 7.96 -1.34 0.63
C LEU A 252 7.03 -0.13 0.38
N ASN A 253 7.06 0.44 -0.83
CA ASN A 253 6.16 1.55 -1.18
C ASN A 253 4.68 1.12 -1.11
N TYR A 254 4.35 -0.11 -1.51
CA TYR A 254 2.99 -0.62 -1.42
C TYR A 254 2.56 -0.89 0.01
N TYR A 255 3.41 -1.47 0.87
CA TYR A 255 3.12 -1.67 2.29
C TYR A 255 2.80 -0.35 2.97
N VAL A 256 3.67 0.65 2.82
CA VAL A 256 3.44 1.98 3.38
C VAL A 256 2.14 2.60 2.86
N ARG A 257 1.82 2.48 1.56
CA ARG A 257 0.57 2.96 0.98
C ARG A 257 -0.65 2.25 1.58
N GLU A 258 -0.56 0.94 1.77
CA GLU A 258 -1.65 0.14 2.33
C GLU A 258 -1.95 0.48 3.79
N ALA A 259 -0.95 0.84 4.61
CA ALA A 259 -1.21 1.35 5.96
C ALA A 259 -2.11 2.59 5.93
N PHE A 260 -1.85 3.54 5.04
CA PHE A 260 -2.73 4.72 4.87
C PHE A 260 -4.11 4.35 4.34
N ALA A 261 -4.20 3.44 3.36
CA ALA A 261 -5.48 2.99 2.82
C ALA A 261 -6.31 2.23 3.87
N THR A 262 -5.66 1.41 4.69
CA THR A 262 -6.28 0.72 5.83
C THR A 262 -6.77 1.72 6.88
N GLY A 263 -5.98 2.72 7.22
CA GLY A 263 -6.41 3.79 8.13
C GLY A 263 -7.63 4.53 7.63
N TRP A 264 -7.69 4.83 6.33
CA TRP A 264 -8.84 5.45 5.70
C TRP A 264 -10.10 4.57 5.74
N LEU A 265 -9.95 3.26 5.48
CA LEU A 265 -11.04 2.29 5.57
C LEU A 265 -11.60 2.23 7.00
N LEU A 266 -10.72 2.12 8.01
CA LEU A 266 -11.12 2.03 9.42
C LEU A 266 -11.80 3.32 9.95
N LEU A 267 -11.45 4.50 9.41
CA LEU A 267 -12.07 5.78 9.79
C LEU A 267 -13.47 5.97 9.19
N ARG A 268 -13.71 5.43 7.98
CA ARG A 268 -15.01 5.58 7.33
C ARG A 268 -16.07 4.59 7.82
N GLY A 269 -15.64 3.50 8.42
CA GLY A 269 -16.49 2.33 8.60
C GLY A 269 -16.77 1.65 7.24
N ASN A 270 -17.01 0.37 7.23
CA ASN A 270 -17.48 -0.35 6.03
C ASN A 270 -18.89 0.08 5.67
#